data_aa17ef547d0bb76c4a7bf63bb4b5aed0
#
_entry.id   aa17ef547d0bb76c4a7bf63bb4b5aed0
#
_cell.length_a   1.000
_cell.length_b   1.000
_cell.length_c   1.000
_cell.angle_alpha   90.00
_cell.angle_beta   90.00
_cell.angle_gamma   90.00
#
_symmetry.space_group_name_H-M   'P 1'
#
loop_
_entity.id
_entity.type
_entity.pdbx_description
1 polymer ?
#
loop_
_entity_poly.entity_id
_entity_poly.type
_entity_poly.pdbx_seq_one_letter_code
_entity_poly.pdbx_strand_id
1 'polypeptide(L)'
;MKYIENNDYLIFRKRITKLMRHLIKAYYYDSFCYERFKKIMNNEMGVTTQVEAMFKRYLYAYTYLLMNIGSDLTKEIFDTFYYIMAHKEIDSYMSEDIVSKYYEPSKLSPLEKSINIHKYVRDHIKSDDEFFKVSIGIFFLNYTLLKNGYPSIILTSTEYKTYNDLIDNKSDKEILEYFMEKINEMPRNSKKYYQELKPIKLEELINTINNDREIIENVYQITKVMVFGSLSTKEMRYDSDIDLYVKFKEDLIYEEKEQLLDNLKKYLSIKLHRITDIHELPYLVTTLEQVAAFKHTKIIYEGGNTKWIKA
;
A
#
# COMPACT_ATOMS: atom_id res chain seq x y z
N MET A 1 6.30 17.47 -10.94
CA MET A 1 5.13 16.69 -11.38
C MET A 1 4.75 15.75 -10.23
N LYS A 2 3.64 15.99 -9.53
CA LYS A 2 3.18 15.08 -8.45
C LYS A 2 2.62 13.83 -9.13
N TYR A 3 3.35 12.73 -9.08
CA TYR A 3 2.95 11.46 -9.71
C TYR A 3 1.98 10.64 -8.87
N ILE A 4 1.75 11.02 -7.62
CA ILE A 4 0.93 10.24 -6.70
C ILE A 4 0.16 11.20 -5.83
N GLU A 5 -1.12 11.30 -6.08
CA GLU A 5 -2.08 11.68 -5.08
C GLU A 5 -2.29 10.50 -4.14
N ASN A 6 -2.55 10.74 -2.87
CA ASN A 6 -2.58 9.78 -1.76
C ASN A 6 -3.54 8.57 -1.93
N ASN A 7 -4.13 8.38 -3.09
CA ASN A 7 -5.23 7.45 -3.36
C ASN A 7 -4.87 6.18 -4.11
N ASP A 8 -3.57 5.95 -4.42
CA ASP A 8 -3.19 4.84 -5.31
C ASP A 8 -2.81 3.53 -4.58
N TYR A 9 -3.41 3.24 -3.40
CA TYR A 9 -3.11 2.01 -2.64
C TYR A 9 -3.20 0.73 -3.46
N LEU A 10 -4.15 0.64 -4.39
CA LEU A 10 -4.31 -0.54 -5.26
C LEU A 10 -3.20 -0.67 -6.29
N ILE A 11 -2.78 0.47 -6.85
CA ILE A 11 -1.63 0.50 -7.75
C ILE A 11 -0.39 0.11 -6.96
N PHE A 12 -0.22 0.64 -5.76
CA PHE A 12 0.85 0.25 -4.84
C PHE A 12 0.81 -1.24 -4.55
N ARG A 13 -0.34 -1.83 -4.22
CA ARG A 13 -0.45 -3.26 -3.92
C ARG A 13 -0.03 -4.13 -5.10
N LYS A 14 -0.51 -3.84 -6.31
CA LYS A 14 -0.09 -4.56 -7.52
C LYS A 14 1.41 -4.40 -7.78
N ARG A 15 1.94 -3.21 -7.57
CA ARG A 15 3.38 -2.92 -7.73
C ARG A 15 4.21 -3.62 -6.66
N ILE A 16 3.79 -3.59 -5.41
CA ILE A 16 4.42 -4.33 -4.30
C ILE A 16 4.46 -5.83 -4.63
N THR A 17 3.34 -6.40 -5.05
CA THR A 17 3.25 -7.81 -5.42
C THR A 17 4.19 -8.15 -6.58
N LYS A 18 4.26 -7.29 -7.60
CA LYS A 18 5.17 -7.47 -8.73
C LYS A 18 6.64 -7.35 -8.30
N LEU A 19 6.97 -6.35 -7.49
CA LEU A 19 8.31 -6.17 -6.93
C LEU A 19 8.74 -7.40 -6.14
N MET A 20 7.92 -7.83 -5.18
CA MET A 20 8.19 -9.03 -4.37
C MET A 20 8.35 -10.27 -5.24
N ARG A 21 7.52 -10.45 -6.26
CA ARG A 21 7.64 -11.58 -7.19
C ARG A 21 9.01 -11.63 -7.88
N HIS A 22 9.48 -10.50 -8.39
CA HIS A 22 10.77 -10.45 -9.07
C HIS A 22 11.93 -10.63 -8.11
N LEU A 23 11.88 -9.99 -6.95
CA LEU A 23 12.89 -10.08 -5.90
C LEU A 23 13.03 -11.55 -5.41
N ILE A 24 11.92 -12.19 -5.08
CA ILE A 24 11.90 -13.59 -4.65
C ILE A 24 12.40 -14.51 -5.76
N LYS A 25 11.94 -14.30 -6.98
CA LYS A 25 12.39 -15.12 -8.13
C LYS A 25 13.89 -15.00 -8.39
N ALA A 26 14.50 -13.86 -8.06
CA ALA A 26 15.95 -13.68 -8.24
C ALA A 26 16.79 -14.53 -7.28
N TYR A 27 16.31 -14.69 -6.05
CA TYR A 27 17.08 -15.33 -4.96
C TYR A 27 16.59 -16.72 -4.54
N TYR A 28 15.33 -17.06 -4.81
CA TYR A 28 14.67 -18.29 -4.32
C TYR A 28 13.94 -19.06 -5.42
N TYR A 29 14.49 -19.06 -6.64
CA TYR A 29 13.81 -19.62 -7.83
C TYR A 29 13.34 -21.06 -7.66
N ASP A 30 14.16 -21.92 -7.05
CA ASP A 30 13.90 -23.38 -6.97
C ASP A 30 13.04 -23.79 -5.77
N SER A 31 12.88 -22.90 -4.76
CA SER A 31 12.18 -23.19 -3.50
C SER A 31 10.85 -22.48 -3.35
N PHE A 32 10.41 -21.74 -4.39
CA PHE A 32 9.31 -20.82 -4.28
C PHE A 32 8.16 -21.06 -5.25
N CYS A 33 6.97 -21.33 -4.71
CA CYS A 33 5.72 -21.37 -5.47
C CYS A 33 4.97 -20.03 -5.35
N TYR A 34 5.04 -19.21 -6.39
CA TYR A 34 4.39 -17.89 -6.41
C TYR A 34 2.87 -17.95 -6.25
N GLU A 35 2.20 -18.94 -6.84
CA GLU A 35 0.74 -19.08 -6.72
C GLU A 35 0.32 -19.39 -5.28
N ARG A 36 1.09 -20.19 -4.57
CA ARG A 36 0.91 -20.44 -3.14
C ARG A 36 1.13 -19.17 -2.33
N PHE A 37 2.20 -18.43 -2.60
CA PHE A 37 2.49 -17.17 -1.92
C PHE A 37 1.39 -16.13 -2.15
N LYS A 38 0.85 -16.04 -3.36
CA LYS A 38 -0.29 -15.18 -3.66
C LYS A 38 -1.50 -15.50 -2.79
N LYS A 39 -1.78 -16.78 -2.56
CA LYS A 39 -2.85 -17.22 -1.64
C LYS A 39 -2.55 -16.84 -0.19
N ILE A 40 -1.29 -16.98 0.25
CA ILE A 40 -0.86 -16.54 1.59
C ILE A 40 -1.03 -15.02 1.76
N MET A 41 -0.66 -14.23 0.75
CA MET A 41 -0.84 -12.77 0.76
C MET A 41 -2.31 -12.36 0.82
N ASN A 42 -3.19 -13.15 0.21
CA ASN A 42 -4.63 -12.90 0.22
C ASN A 42 -5.32 -13.47 1.47
N ASN A 43 -4.56 -14.05 2.41
CA ASN A 43 -5.07 -14.79 3.58
C ASN A 43 -5.97 -16.01 3.23
N GLU A 44 -5.83 -16.55 2.02
CA GLU A 44 -6.53 -17.76 1.56
C GLU A 44 -5.83 -19.04 2.06
N MET A 45 -4.56 -18.93 2.46
CA MET A 45 -3.75 -20.04 3.01
C MET A 45 -2.84 -19.56 4.13
N GLY A 46 -2.58 -20.45 5.09
CA GLY A 46 -1.59 -20.23 6.15
C GLY A 46 -0.14 -20.37 5.67
N VAL A 47 0.78 -19.76 6.41
CA VAL A 47 2.23 -19.93 6.26
C VAL A 47 2.64 -21.31 6.79
N THR A 48 3.45 -22.05 6.04
CA THR A 48 3.94 -23.38 6.43
C THR A 48 5.46 -23.49 6.46
N THR A 49 6.17 -22.55 5.86
CA THR A 49 7.63 -22.55 5.83
C THR A 49 8.22 -21.24 6.37
N GLN A 50 9.48 -21.30 6.84
CA GLN A 50 10.19 -20.10 7.28
C GLN A 50 10.38 -19.08 6.15
N VAL A 51 10.58 -19.55 4.93
CA VAL A 51 10.71 -18.70 3.73
C VAL A 51 9.41 -17.96 3.43
N GLU A 52 8.28 -18.65 3.50
CA GLU A 52 6.97 -18.00 3.36
C GLU A 52 6.72 -16.96 4.47
N ALA A 53 7.10 -17.27 5.71
CA ALA A 53 7.00 -16.35 6.83
C ALA A 53 7.86 -15.09 6.61
N MET A 54 9.09 -15.27 6.13
CA MET A 54 10.01 -14.19 5.79
C MET A 54 9.41 -13.27 4.72
N PHE A 55 8.90 -13.83 3.62
CA PHE A 55 8.30 -13.04 2.55
C PHE A 55 7.05 -12.28 3.02
N LYS A 56 6.23 -12.89 3.86
CA LYS A 56 5.07 -12.22 4.45
C LYS A 56 5.51 -11.04 5.33
N ARG A 57 6.58 -11.18 6.12
CA ARG A 57 7.14 -10.07 6.90
C ARG A 57 7.68 -8.95 6.01
N TYR A 58 8.42 -9.29 4.94
CA TYR A 58 8.95 -8.29 4.01
C TYR A 58 7.84 -7.51 3.31
N LEU A 59 6.77 -8.19 2.92
CA LEU A 59 5.58 -7.55 2.40
C LEU A 59 4.96 -6.57 3.41
N TYR A 60 4.84 -6.99 4.67
CA TYR A 60 4.31 -6.12 5.73
C TYR A 60 5.23 -4.94 6.02
N ALA A 61 6.55 -5.16 6.08
CA ALA A 61 7.52 -4.09 6.29
C ALA A 61 7.44 -3.03 5.17
N TYR A 62 7.40 -3.47 3.93
CA TYR A 62 7.26 -2.55 2.81
C TYR A 62 5.91 -1.82 2.80
N THR A 63 4.83 -2.53 3.08
CA THR A 63 3.50 -1.93 3.21
C THR A 63 3.48 -0.89 4.33
N TYR A 64 4.10 -1.18 5.47
CA TYR A 64 4.23 -0.24 6.59
C TYR A 64 4.94 1.06 6.19
N LEU A 65 6.07 0.98 5.46
CA LEU A 65 6.74 2.17 4.92
C LEU A 65 5.81 3.00 4.03
N LEU A 66 5.09 2.34 3.14
CA LEU A 66 4.20 3.03 2.21
C LEU A 66 3.00 3.68 2.92
N MET A 67 2.51 3.08 4.00
CA MET A 67 1.46 3.70 4.83
C MET A 67 1.93 4.98 5.54
N ASN A 68 3.23 5.12 5.77
CA ASN A 68 3.85 6.29 6.41
C ASN A 68 4.44 7.30 5.40
N ILE A 69 4.08 7.20 4.13
CA ILE A 69 4.64 8.06 3.08
C ILE A 69 4.31 9.55 3.28
N GLY A 70 3.12 9.84 3.81
CA GLY A 70 2.66 11.21 4.10
C GLY A 70 3.28 11.83 5.35
N SER A 71 3.89 11.03 6.23
CA SER A 71 4.50 11.48 7.49
C SER A 71 5.99 11.73 7.31
N ASP A 72 6.59 12.54 8.17
CA ASP A 72 8.05 12.65 8.21
C ASP A 72 8.68 11.31 8.60
N LEU A 73 9.84 11.01 8.02
CA LEU A 73 10.60 9.82 8.40
C LEU A 73 11.18 10.04 9.79
N THR A 74 10.64 9.34 10.77
CA THR A 74 11.15 9.35 12.14
C THR A 74 11.98 8.10 12.41
N LYS A 75 12.78 8.15 13.47
CA LYS A 75 13.49 6.97 13.98
C LYS A 75 12.52 5.81 14.25
N GLU A 76 11.38 6.09 14.88
CA GLU A 76 10.35 5.09 15.20
C GLU A 76 9.78 4.40 13.93
N ILE A 77 9.56 5.17 12.85
CA ILE A 77 9.12 4.61 11.56
C ILE A 77 10.20 3.68 11.01
N PHE A 78 11.45 4.08 11.05
CA PHE A 78 12.55 3.25 10.54
C PHE A 78 12.78 2.01 11.41
N ASP A 79 12.78 2.15 12.74
CA ASP A 79 12.92 1.05 13.71
C ASP A 79 11.82 0.02 13.53
N THR A 80 10.57 0.47 13.41
CA THR A 80 9.41 -0.41 13.20
C THR A 80 9.50 -1.14 11.86
N PHE A 81 9.86 -0.44 10.79
CA PHE A 81 10.10 -1.06 9.49
C PHE A 81 11.17 -2.15 9.56
N TYR A 82 12.30 -1.82 10.16
CA TYR A 82 13.41 -2.77 10.33
C TYR A 82 12.99 -3.96 11.19
N TYR A 83 12.32 -3.72 12.32
CA TYR A 83 11.84 -4.77 13.22
C TYR A 83 10.88 -5.75 12.52
N ILE A 84 9.90 -5.24 11.75
CA ILE A 84 8.99 -6.09 10.98
C ILE A 84 9.77 -6.97 9.99
N MET A 85 10.79 -6.42 9.35
CA MET A 85 11.55 -7.10 8.32
C MET A 85 12.56 -8.10 8.90
N ALA A 86 13.36 -7.67 9.87
CA ALA A 86 14.46 -8.44 10.45
C ALA A 86 14.03 -9.34 11.62
N HIS A 87 12.87 -9.07 12.24
CA HIS A 87 12.41 -9.69 13.48
C HIS A 87 13.38 -9.54 14.65
N LYS A 88 14.13 -8.45 14.65
CA LYS A 88 15.04 -8.02 15.70
C LYS A 88 15.15 -6.49 15.71
N GLU A 89 15.50 -5.93 16.83
CA GLU A 89 15.74 -4.49 16.94
C GLU A 89 16.98 -4.08 16.14
N ILE A 90 16.96 -2.87 15.59
CA ILE A 90 18.13 -2.23 15.01
C ILE A 90 18.93 -1.54 16.12
N ASP A 91 20.23 -1.40 15.93
CA ASP A 91 21.05 -0.55 16.77
C ASP A 91 20.55 0.89 16.71
N SER A 92 20.32 1.51 17.89
CA SER A 92 19.75 2.87 17.99
C SER A 92 20.58 3.92 17.28
N TYR A 93 21.91 3.80 17.38
CA TYR A 93 22.83 4.74 16.73
C TYR A 93 22.73 4.62 15.19
N MET A 94 22.67 3.40 14.68
CA MET A 94 22.53 3.16 13.24
C MET A 94 21.21 3.71 12.70
N SER A 95 20.12 3.55 13.43
CA SER A 95 18.81 4.09 13.05
C SER A 95 18.80 5.62 13.03
N GLU A 96 19.35 6.25 14.07
CA GLU A 96 19.49 7.71 14.15
C GLU A 96 20.37 8.27 13.04
N ASP A 97 21.46 7.59 12.70
CA ASP A 97 22.37 7.96 11.64
C ASP A 97 21.67 7.92 10.26
N ILE A 98 20.92 6.86 9.96
CA ILE A 98 20.16 6.74 8.71
C ILE A 98 19.11 7.86 8.59
N VAL A 99 18.37 8.14 9.66
CA VAL A 99 17.36 9.21 9.67
C VAL A 99 18.01 10.58 9.54
N SER A 100 19.11 10.82 10.26
CA SER A 100 19.90 12.04 10.14
C SER A 100 20.42 12.25 8.73
N LYS A 101 20.97 11.20 8.11
CA LYS A 101 21.45 11.21 6.72
C LYS A 101 20.33 11.52 5.72
N TYR A 102 19.14 11.01 5.96
CA TYR A 102 17.98 11.33 5.13
C TYR A 102 17.65 12.83 5.15
N TYR A 103 17.76 13.50 6.29
CA TYR A 103 17.48 14.94 6.43
C TYR A 103 18.69 15.85 6.19
N GLU A 104 19.87 15.29 6.00
CA GLU A 104 21.08 16.08 5.75
C GLU A 104 20.87 17.06 4.57
N PRO A 105 21.13 18.36 4.75
CA PRO A 105 21.08 19.32 3.67
C PRO A 105 22.03 18.94 2.53
N SER A 106 21.54 18.89 1.32
CA SER A 106 22.36 18.56 0.14
C SER A 106 21.96 19.41 -1.05
N LYS A 107 22.90 19.60 -2.01
CA LYS A 107 22.62 20.23 -3.29
C LYS A 107 22.00 19.26 -4.31
N LEU A 108 21.84 18.01 -3.93
CA LEU A 108 21.28 16.97 -4.79
C LEU A 108 19.79 17.21 -5.04
N SER A 109 19.33 16.87 -6.21
CA SER A 109 17.90 16.80 -6.50
C SER A 109 17.24 15.73 -5.61
N PRO A 110 15.91 15.81 -5.37
CA PRO A 110 15.21 14.78 -4.60
C PRO A 110 15.39 13.37 -5.15
N LEU A 111 15.54 13.23 -6.47
CA LEU A 111 15.81 11.95 -7.12
C LEU A 111 17.21 11.41 -6.76
N GLU A 112 18.24 12.23 -6.96
CA GLU A 112 19.61 11.87 -6.60
C GLU A 112 19.72 11.54 -5.12
N LYS A 113 19.07 12.33 -4.27
CA LYS A 113 19.02 12.07 -2.84
C LYS A 113 18.37 10.72 -2.51
N SER A 114 17.28 10.38 -3.17
CA SER A 114 16.60 9.07 -3.00
C SER A 114 17.50 7.89 -3.40
N ILE A 115 18.27 8.06 -4.47
CA ILE A 115 19.22 7.03 -4.95
C ILE A 115 20.40 6.91 -3.98
N ASN A 116 20.95 8.01 -3.52
CA ASN A 116 22.11 7.96 -2.61
C ASN A 116 21.73 7.42 -1.23
N ILE A 117 20.59 7.80 -0.68
CA ILE A 117 20.17 7.32 0.64
C ILE A 117 19.87 5.82 0.65
N HIS A 118 19.34 5.25 -0.44
CA HIS A 118 19.12 3.80 -0.49
C HIS A 118 20.42 2.99 -0.51
N LYS A 119 21.44 3.49 -1.23
CA LYS A 119 22.79 2.92 -1.21
C LYS A 119 23.36 2.98 0.20
N TYR A 120 23.24 4.15 0.85
CA TYR A 120 23.68 4.34 2.22
C TYR A 120 23.02 3.34 3.18
N VAL A 121 21.70 3.18 3.13
CA VAL A 121 20.95 2.22 3.98
C VAL A 121 21.43 0.80 3.73
N ARG A 122 21.56 0.39 2.47
CA ARG A 122 22.04 -0.95 2.10
C ARG A 122 23.43 -1.23 2.67
N ASP A 123 24.34 -0.29 2.56
CA ASP A 123 25.75 -0.47 2.92
C ASP A 123 25.97 -0.42 4.45
N HIS A 124 25.17 0.36 5.18
CA HIS A 124 25.29 0.51 6.63
C HIS A 124 24.56 -0.57 7.42
N ILE A 125 23.55 -1.23 6.84
CA ILE A 125 22.87 -2.34 7.49
C ILE A 125 23.78 -3.57 7.50
N LYS A 126 24.24 -3.94 8.69
CA LYS A 126 25.08 -5.12 8.90
C LYS A 126 24.24 -6.40 8.78
N SER A 127 24.44 -7.14 7.71
CA SER A 127 23.84 -8.46 7.50
C SER A 127 24.70 -9.27 6.53
N ASP A 128 24.84 -10.56 6.78
CA ASP A 128 25.44 -11.51 5.85
C ASP A 128 24.43 -12.00 4.82
N ASP A 129 23.13 -11.74 5.04
CA ASP A 129 22.06 -12.07 4.11
C ASP A 129 21.95 -11.00 3.02
N GLU A 130 22.40 -11.35 1.83
CA GLU A 130 22.36 -10.50 0.65
C GLU A 130 20.92 -10.16 0.23
N PHE A 131 20.01 -11.12 0.32
CA PHE A 131 18.59 -10.90 0.03
C PHE A 131 17.99 -9.84 0.96
N PHE A 132 18.37 -9.88 2.24
CA PHE A 132 17.94 -8.87 3.20
C PHE A 132 18.46 -7.47 2.84
N LYS A 133 19.77 -7.34 2.54
CA LYS A 133 20.37 -6.06 2.16
C LYS A 133 19.74 -5.45 0.91
N VAL A 134 19.56 -6.26 -0.11
CA VAL A 134 18.92 -5.81 -1.36
C VAL A 134 17.46 -5.42 -1.10
N SER A 135 16.73 -6.21 -0.33
CA SER A 135 15.32 -5.92 -0.04
C SER A 135 15.17 -4.62 0.72
N ILE A 136 15.95 -4.39 1.79
CA ILE A 136 15.86 -3.17 2.58
C ILE A 136 16.24 -1.93 1.76
N GLY A 137 17.29 -2.02 0.95
CA GLY A 137 17.69 -0.96 0.04
C GLY A 137 16.60 -0.58 -0.95
N ILE A 138 16.05 -1.55 -1.67
CA ILE A 138 15.00 -1.33 -2.68
C ILE A 138 13.68 -0.84 -2.07
N PHE A 139 13.30 -1.34 -0.90
CA PHE A 139 12.10 -0.86 -0.21
C PHE A 139 12.27 0.60 0.20
N PHE A 140 13.43 0.93 0.74
CA PHE A 140 13.73 2.30 1.14
C PHE A 140 13.88 3.25 -0.05
N LEU A 141 14.50 2.81 -1.17
CA LEU A 141 14.51 3.55 -2.43
C LEU A 141 13.10 3.90 -2.88
N ASN A 142 12.22 2.91 -2.95
CA ASN A 142 10.86 3.12 -3.39
C ASN A 142 10.06 4.02 -2.44
N TYR A 143 10.25 3.89 -1.13
CA TYR A 143 9.67 4.80 -0.15
C TYR A 143 10.11 6.26 -0.39
N THR A 144 11.41 6.50 -0.55
CA THR A 144 11.94 7.86 -0.75
C THR A 144 11.57 8.45 -2.12
N LEU A 145 11.54 7.64 -3.17
CA LEU A 145 11.06 8.05 -4.48
C LEU A 145 9.60 8.48 -4.42
N LEU A 146 8.73 7.64 -3.88
CA LEU A 146 7.30 7.92 -3.77
C LEU A 146 7.03 9.14 -2.90
N LYS A 147 7.75 9.28 -1.77
CA LYS A 147 7.66 10.45 -0.89
C LYS A 147 8.01 11.76 -1.61
N ASN A 148 8.93 11.70 -2.56
CA ASN A 148 9.34 12.84 -3.38
C ASN A 148 8.55 13.00 -4.70
N GLY A 149 7.46 12.22 -4.88
CA GLY A 149 6.58 12.32 -6.05
C GLY A 149 7.10 11.61 -7.31
N TYR A 150 8.09 10.74 -7.18
CA TYR A 150 8.57 9.88 -8.25
C TYR A 150 7.88 8.51 -8.23
N PRO A 151 7.72 7.84 -9.38
CA PRO A 151 7.18 6.49 -9.40
C PRO A 151 8.13 5.48 -8.75
N SER A 152 7.59 4.42 -8.14
CA SER A 152 8.39 3.32 -7.61
C SER A 152 9.08 2.55 -8.73
N ILE A 153 10.28 2.05 -8.48
CA ILE A 153 11.05 1.23 -9.40
C ILE A 153 10.76 -0.25 -9.12
N ILE A 154 10.60 -1.03 -10.18
CA ILE A 154 10.46 -2.48 -10.11
C ILE A 154 11.52 -3.08 -11.00
N LEU A 155 12.55 -3.64 -10.40
CA LEU A 155 13.55 -4.42 -11.10
C LEU A 155 12.99 -5.79 -11.47
N THR A 156 13.37 -6.31 -12.63
CA THR A 156 13.10 -7.70 -13.01
C THR A 156 13.98 -8.66 -12.22
N SER A 157 13.65 -9.94 -12.21
CA SER A 157 14.48 -10.94 -11.52
C SER A 157 15.91 -11.04 -12.08
N THR A 158 16.11 -10.71 -13.34
CA THR A 158 17.44 -10.65 -13.96
C THR A 158 18.23 -9.44 -13.48
N GLU A 159 17.57 -8.27 -13.41
CA GLU A 159 18.19 -7.03 -12.93
C GLU A 159 18.57 -7.09 -11.46
N TYR A 160 17.81 -7.81 -10.62
CA TYR A 160 18.20 -8.04 -9.23
C TYR A 160 19.53 -8.82 -9.10
N LYS A 161 19.81 -9.75 -10.02
CA LYS A 161 21.07 -10.47 -10.02
C LYS A 161 22.29 -9.58 -10.29
N THR A 162 22.10 -8.51 -11.07
CA THR A 162 23.14 -7.54 -11.41
C THR A 162 23.08 -6.28 -10.51
N TYR A 163 22.11 -6.20 -9.62
CA TYR A 163 21.91 -5.03 -8.77
C TYR A 163 23.11 -4.74 -7.87
N ASN A 164 23.69 -5.76 -7.24
CA ASN A 164 24.85 -5.59 -6.39
C ASN A 164 26.05 -5.11 -7.19
N ASP A 165 26.30 -5.71 -8.36
CA ASP A 165 27.37 -5.27 -9.26
C ASP A 165 27.20 -3.79 -9.65
N LEU A 166 25.96 -3.39 -9.97
CA LEU A 166 25.64 -2.00 -10.27
C LEU A 166 25.96 -1.07 -9.09
N ILE A 167 25.54 -1.43 -7.88
CA ILE A 167 25.68 -0.54 -6.70
C ILE A 167 27.13 -0.52 -6.20
N ASP A 168 27.84 -1.66 -6.28
CA ASP A 168 29.19 -1.81 -5.70
C ASP A 168 30.29 -1.33 -6.67
N ASN A 169 30.10 -1.49 -7.97
CA ASN A 169 31.17 -1.32 -8.96
C ASN A 169 30.99 -0.15 -9.92
N LYS A 170 29.79 0.49 -9.93
CA LYS A 170 29.52 1.62 -10.82
C LYS A 170 29.64 2.96 -10.11
N SER A 171 29.96 3.99 -10.86
CA SER A 171 29.96 5.37 -10.36
C SER A 171 28.56 5.84 -10.00
N ASP A 172 28.46 6.78 -9.08
CA ASP A 172 27.17 7.37 -8.69
C ASP A 172 26.40 7.95 -9.90
N LYS A 173 27.12 8.43 -10.91
CA LYS A 173 26.52 8.92 -12.16
C LYS A 173 25.87 7.79 -12.97
N GLU A 174 26.56 6.66 -13.15
CA GLU A 174 26.01 5.51 -13.86
C GLU A 174 24.82 4.90 -13.13
N ILE A 175 24.87 4.85 -11.79
CA ILE A 175 23.77 4.39 -10.94
C ILE A 175 22.56 5.33 -11.11
N LEU A 176 22.80 6.63 -11.08
CA LEU A 176 21.73 7.63 -11.29
C LEU A 176 21.10 7.49 -12.69
N GLU A 177 21.91 7.41 -13.74
CA GLU A 177 21.44 7.24 -15.13
C GLU A 177 20.57 5.98 -15.27
N TYR A 178 21.01 4.85 -14.71
CA TYR A 178 20.26 3.60 -14.70
C TYR A 178 18.88 3.74 -14.04
N PHE A 179 18.81 4.33 -12.86
CA PHE A 179 17.55 4.49 -12.16
C PHE A 179 16.64 5.55 -12.80
N MET A 180 17.20 6.60 -13.40
CA MET A 180 16.44 7.57 -14.18
C MET A 180 15.76 6.92 -15.39
N GLU A 181 16.45 6.04 -16.10
CA GLU A 181 15.88 5.27 -17.20
C GLU A 181 14.70 4.41 -16.73
N LYS A 182 14.87 3.70 -15.61
CA LYS A 182 13.80 2.91 -14.99
C LYS A 182 12.59 3.74 -14.58
N ILE A 183 12.80 4.93 -14.03
CA ILE A 183 11.72 5.86 -13.68
C ILE A 183 10.98 6.33 -14.92
N ASN A 184 11.68 6.65 -16.01
CA ASN A 184 11.07 7.13 -17.26
C ASN A 184 10.23 6.03 -17.95
N GLU A 185 10.53 4.76 -17.75
CA GLU A 185 9.71 3.65 -18.23
C GLU A 185 8.38 3.50 -17.47
N MET A 186 8.32 3.93 -16.19
CA MET A 186 7.21 3.66 -15.29
C MET A 186 5.88 4.37 -15.62
N PRO A 187 5.83 5.63 -16.08
CA PRO A 187 4.57 6.31 -16.41
C PRO A 187 3.72 5.58 -17.45
N ARG A 188 4.36 4.87 -18.38
CA ARG A 188 3.68 4.04 -19.39
C ARG A 188 3.01 2.82 -18.75
N ASN A 189 3.64 2.26 -17.73
CA ASN A 189 3.12 1.10 -17.00
C ASN A 189 2.00 1.47 -16.02
N SER A 190 2.03 2.66 -15.39
CA SER A 190 0.93 3.08 -14.52
C SER A 190 -0.38 3.26 -15.28
N LYS A 191 -0.36 3.87 -16.47
CA LYS A 191 -1.56 3.97 -17.33
C LYS A 191 -2.14 2.60 -17.68
N LYS A 192 -1.30 1.59 -17.90
CA LYS A 192 -1.74 0.21 -18.15
C LYS A 192 -2.46 -0.40 -16.96
N TYR A 193 -2.01 -0.12 -15.73
CA TYR A 193 -2.68 -0.63 -14.52
C TYR A 193 -4.08 -0.03 -14.34
N TYR A 194 -4.28 1.25 -14.62
CA TYR A 194 -5.62 1.86 -14.61
C TYR A 194 -6.54 1.25 -15.66
N GLN A 195 -6.01 0.92 -16.84
CA GLN A 195 -6.78 0.27 -17.91
C GLN A 195 -7.17 -1.17 -17.60
N GLU A 196 -6.44 -1.87 -16.73
CA GLU A 196 -6.75 -3.23 -16.30
C GLU A 196 -7.83 -3.29 -15.20
N LEU A 197 -8.14 -2.17 -14.54
CA LEU A 197 -9.21 -2.10 -13.55
C LEU A 197 -10.56 -2.07 -14.31
N LYS A 198 -11.42 -3.00 -13.97
CA LYS A 198 -12.80 -3.00 -14.48
C LYS A 198 -13.69 -2.19 -13.53
N PRO A 199 -14.68 -1.46 -14.03
CA PRO A 199 -15.68 -0.87 -13.17
C PRO A 199 -16.32 -1.94 -12.29
N ILE A 200 -16.41 -1.67 -10.99
CA ILE A 200 -17.08 -2.57 -10.05
C ILE A 200 -18.60 -2.41 -10.21
N LYS A 201 -19.34 -3.49 -10.04
CA LYS A 201 -20.81 -3.45 -10.02
C LYS A 201 -21.31 -3.29 -8.59
N LEU A 202 -22.46 -2.63 -8.44
CA LEU A 202 -23.10 -2.46 -7.13
C LEU A 202 -23.37 -3.82 -6.45
N GLU A 203 -23.75 -4.84 -7.21
CA GLU A 203 -23.96 -6.20 -6.71
C GLU A 203 -22.71 -6.83 -6.11
N GLU A 204 -21.53 -6.54 -6.67
CA GLU A 204 -20.24 -7.02 -6.17
C GLU A 204 -19.91 -6.39 -4.82
N LEU A 205 -20.15 -5.10 -4.67
CA LEU A 205 -20.03 -4.41 -3.39
C LEU A 205 -21.00 -4.98 -2.34
N ILE A 206 -22.27 -5.15 -2.70
CA ILE A 206 -23.29 -5.71 -1.81
C ILE A 206 -22.90 -7.11 -1.35
N ASN A 207 -22.46 -7.96 -2.26
CA ASN A 207 -22.02 -9.32 -1.94
C ASN A 207 -20.80 -9.31 -1.01
N THR A 208 -19.83 -8.42 -1.24
CA THR A 208 -18.66 -8.29 -0.37
C THR A 208 -19.06 -7.89 1.05
N ILE A 209 -19.93 -6.88 1.20
CA ILE A 209 -20.40 -6.43 2.51
C ILE A 209 -21.19 -7.53 3.22
N ASN A 210 -22.05 -8.23 2.51
CA ASN A 210 -22.86 -9.32 3.08
C ASN A 210 -22.03 -10.54 3.50
N ASN A 211 -21.04 -10.92 2.70
CA ASN A 211 -20.14 -12.02 3.03
C ASN A 211 -19.27 -11.73 4.25
N ASP A 212 -18.93 -10.46 4.46
CA ASP A 212 -18.10 -10.01 5.56
C ASP A 212 -18.92 -9.37 6.71
N ARG A 213 -20.24 -9.66 6.76
CA ARG A 213 -21.18 -9.04 7.71
C ARG A 213 -20.67 -9.08 9.16
N GLU A 214 -20.22 -10.23 9.62
CA GLU A 214 -19.74 -10.39 11.00
C GLU A 214 -18.53 -9.48 11.28
N ILE A 215 -17.66 -9.30 10.30
CA ILE A 215 -16.50 -8.41 10.40
C ILE A 215 -16.98 -6.94 10.43
N ILE A 216 -17.89 -6.58 9.53
CA ILE A 216 -18.45 -5.22 9.45
C ILE A 216 -19.16 -4.84 10.75
N GLU A 217 -19.98 -5.75 11.31
CA GLU A 217 -20.75 -5.48 12.54
C GLU A 217 -19.90 -5.51 13.82
N ASN A 218 -19.00 -6.49 13.94
CA ASN A 218 -18.34 -6.77 15.22
C ASN A 218 -16.94 -6.19 15.32
N VAL A 219 -16.18 -6.14 14.22
CA VAL A 219 -14.84 -5.56 14.21
C VAL A 219 -14.90 -4.06 13.95
N TYR A 220 -15.65 -3.65 12.93
CA TYR A 220 -15.77 -2.24 12.54
C TYR A 220 -16.94 -1.52 13.22
N GLN A 221 -17.77 -2.23 13.96
CA GLN A 221 -18.90 -1.68 14.73
C GLN A 221 -19.89 -0.88 13.86
N ILE A 222 -20.08 -1.27 12.60
CA ILE A 222 -20.94 -0.61 11.65
C ILE A 222 -22.35 -1.21 11.71
N THR A 223 -23.35 -0.33 11.84
CA THR A 223 -24.77 -0.70 11.82
C THR A 223 -25.46 -0.42 10.50
N LYS A 224 -24.89 0.44 9.65
CA LYS A 224 -25.45 0.78 8.34
C LYS A 224 -24.35 1.16 7.36
N VAL A 225 -24.49 0.71 6.11
CA VAL A 225 -23.64 1.13 4.99
C VAL A 225 -24.52 1.64 3.86
N MET A 226 -24.16 2.79 3.34
CA MET A 226 -24.83 3.42 2.21
C MET A 226 -23.80 3.77 1.15
N VAL A 227 -24.14 3.55 -0.12
CA VAL A 227 -23.30 3.90 -1.27
C VAL A 227 -23.82 5.17 -1.93
N PHE A 228 -22.91 6.05 -2.32
CA PHE A 228 -23.21 7.25 -3.11
C PHE A 228 -22.21 7.40 -4.27
N GLY A 229 -22.18 8.55 -4.93
CA GLY A 229 -21.25 8.82 -6.03
C GLY A 229 -21.49 7.97 -7.28
N SER A 230 -20.43 7.75 -8.05
CA SER A 230 -20.50 7.13 -9.38
C SER A 230 -21.05 5.71 -9.39
N LEU A 231 -20.82 4.92 -8.33
CA LEU A 231 -21.34 3.55 -8.23
C LEU A 231 -22.87 3.53 -8.02
N SER A 232 -23.41 4.49 -7.28
CA SER A 232 -24.85 4.60 -7.03
C SER A 232 -25.63 5.08 -8.26
N THR A 233 -25.02 5.94 -9.10
CA THR A 233 -25.59 6.50 -10.34
C THR A 233 -25.36 5.60 -11.56
N LYS A 234 -24.58 4.52 -11.44
CA LYS A 234 -24.14 3.64 -12.53
C LYS A 234 -23.19 4.30 -13.55
N GLU A 235 -22.49 5.36 -13.12
CA GLU A 235 -21.53 6.10 -13.94
C GLU A 235 -20.08 5.74 -13.61
N MET A 236 -19.89 4.64 -12.89
CA MET A 236 -18.59 4.19 -12.43
C MET A 236 -17.65 3.86 -13.59
N ARG A 237 -16.47 4.45 -13.57
CA ARG A 237 -15.37 4.22 -14.51
C ARG A 237 -14.31 3.30 -13.89
N TYR A 238 -13.33 2.92 -14.72
CA TYR A 238 -12.19 2.11 -14.26
C TYR A 238 -11.32 2.80 -13.20
N ASP A 239 -11.32 4.13 -13.18
CA ASP A 239 -10.56 4.99 -12.24
C ASP A 239 -11.41 5.55 -11.09
N SER A 240 -12.72 5.28 -11.07
CA SER A 240 -13.60 5.75 -10.01
C SER A 240 -13.33 5.01 -8.71
N ASP A 241 -13.39 5.71 -7.59
CA ASP A 241 -13.44 5.20 -6.24
C ASP A 241 -14.85 4.73 -5.84
N ILE A 242 -14.95 4.13 -4.69
CA ILE A 242 -16.22 3.71 -4.10
C ILE A 242 -16.50 4.63 -2.91
N ASP A 243 -17.55 5.42 -3.04
CA ASP A 243 -17.96 6.37 -2.00
C ASP A 243 -19.00 5.74 -1.08
N LEU A 244 -18.72 5.69 0.23
CA LEU A 244 -19.60 5.10 1.23
C LEU A 244 -19.87 6.05 2.39
N TYR A 245 -21.11 6.04 2.88
CA TYR A 245 -21.45 6.49 4.22
C TYR A 245 -21.66 5.28 5.13
N VAL A 246 -21.16 5.36 6.35
CA VAL A 246 -21.37 4.34 7.38
C VAL A 246 -21.95 4.95 8.65
N LYS A 247 -22.78 4.18 9.36
CA LYS A 247 -23.26 4.52 10.70
C LYS A 247 -22.64 3.52 11.68
N PHE A 248 -22.00 4.05 12.72
CA PHE A 248 -21.48 3.26 13.81
C PHE A 248 -22.54 2.92 14.86
N LYS A 249 -22.20 1.99 15.76
CA LYS A 249 -22.91 1.81 17.04
C LYS A 249 -22.79 3.09 17.87
N GLU A 250 -23.79 3.38 18.69
CA GLU A 250 -23.93 4.71 19.32
C GLU A 250 -22.87 5.06 20.37
N ASP A 251 -22.18 4.06 20.95
CA ASP A 251 -21.30 4.23 22.12
C ASP A 251 -19.83 4.55 21.82
N LEU A 252 -19.48 4.84 20.58
CA LEU A 252 -18.07 5.08 20.18
C LEU A 252 -17.70 6.55 20.30
N ILE A 253 -16.52 6.83 20.87
CA ILE A 253 -15.92 8.16 20.87
C ILE A 253 -15.32 8.51 19.50
N TYR A 254 -15.07 9.81 19.27
CA TYR A 254 -14.64 10.32 17.97
C TYR A 254 -13.33 9.67 17.47
N GLU A 255 -12.33 9.55 18.33
CA GLU A 255 -11.02 8.97 18.00
C GLU A 255 -11.11 7.50 17.61
N GLU A 256 -11.97 6.73 18.27
CA GLU A 256 -12.24 5.33 17.92
C GLU A 256 -12.90 5.22 16.54
N LYS A 257 -13.86 6.08 16.24
CA LYS A 257 -14.53 6.12 14.93
C LYS A 257 -13.56 6.43 13.81
N GLU A 258 -12.70 7.42 13.96
CA GLU A 258 -11.68 7.78 12.97
C GLU A 258 -10.74 6.59 12.68
N GLN A 259 -10.27 5.91 13.73
CA GLN A 259 -9.41 4.73 13.58
C GLN A 259 -10.13 3.59 12.88
N LEU A 260 -11.39 3.34 13.21
CA LEU A 260 -12.20 2.30 12.58
C LEU A 260 -12.50 2.64 11.11
N LEU A 261 -12.77 3.91 10.78
CA LEU A 261 -12.95 4.37 9.40
C LEU A 261 -11.71 4.11 8.55
N ASP A 262 -10.54 4.49 9.03
CA ASP A 262 -9.28 4.27 8.32
C ASP A 262 -8.99 2.78 8.10
N ASN A 263 -9.26 1.96 9.10
CA ASN A 263 -9.08 0.52 8.98
C ASN A 263 -10.11 -0.10 8.01
N LEU A 264 -11.35 0.34 8.03
CA LEU A 264 -12.40 -0.11 7.11
C LEU A 264 -12.11 0.32 5.67
N LYS A 265 -11.64 1.55 5.45
CA LYS A 265 -11.17 2.02 4.13
C LYS A 265 -10.11 1.07 3.57
N LYS A 266 -9.09 0.77 4.35
CA LYS A 266 -8.02 -0.17 3.95
C LYS A 266 -8.56 -1.56 3.66
N TYR A 267 -9.41 -2.08 4.54
CA TYR A 267 -10.00 -3.41 4.40
C TYR A 267 -10.83 -3.55 3.12
N LEU A 268 -11.78 -2.65 2.89
CA LEU A 268 -12.64 -2.70 1.70
C LEU A 268 -11.87 -2.41 0.41
N SER A 269 -10.92 -1.49 0.42
CA SER A 269 -10.05 -1.22 -0.72
C SER A 269 -9.27 -2.47 -1.15
N ILE A 270 -8.82 -3.27 -0.18
CA ILE A 270 -8.13 -4.53 -0.44
C ILE A 270 -9.10 -5.58 -1.04
N LYS A 271 -10.27 -5.72 -0.45
CA LYS A 271 -11.27 -6.71 -0.87
C LYS A 271 -11.82 -6.44 -2.27
N LEU A 272 -12.13 -5.19 -2.54
CA LEU A 272 -12.78 -4.75 -3.77
C LEU A 272 -11.79 -4.41 -4.89
N HIS A 273 -10.49 -4.46 -4.60
CA HIS A 273 -9.45 -4.00 -5.52
C HIS A 273 -9.73 -2.60 -6.08
N ARG A 274 -10.26 -1.71 -5.21
CA ARG A 274 -10.69 -0.37 -5.56
C ARG A 274 -10.50 0.56 -4.36
N ILE A 275 -10.15 1.81 -4.62
CA ILE A 275 -10.13 2.82 -3.58
C ILE A 275 -11.54 2.96 -3.01
N THR A 276 -11.65 2.97 -1.70
CA THR A 276 -12.90 3.27 -1.02
C THR A 276 -12.73 4.54 -0.22
N ASP A 277 -13.59 5.51 -0.46
CA ASP A 277 -13.73 6.70 0.37
C ASP A 277 -14.93 6.53 1.29
N ILE A 278 -14.69 6.51 2.61
CA ILE A 278 -15.70 6.18 3.60
C ILE A 278 -15.82 7.33 4.59
N HIS A 279 -17.04 7.80 4.77
CA HIS A 279 -17.36 8.87 5.72
C HIS A 279 -18.38 8.38 6.73
N GLU A 280 -18.32 8.92 7.96
CA GLU A 280 -19.43 8.75 8.89
C GLU A 280 -20.68 9.41 8.34
N LEU A 281 -21.83 8.76 8.50
CA LEU A 281 -23.11 9.33 8.10
C LEU A 281 -23.37 10.62 8.91
N PRO A 282 -23.48 11.79 8.27
CA PRO A 282 -23.68 13.04 8.98
C PRO A 282 -25.03 13.05 9.71
N TYR A 283 -25.02 13.54 10.94
CA TYR A 283 -26.24 13.68 11.74
C TYR A 283 -27.23 14.67 11.11
N LEU A 284 -26.71 15.73 10.50
CA LEU A 284 -27.48 16.74 9.77
C LEU A 284 -26.84 16.99 8.40
N VAL A 285 -27.64 17.04 7.37
CA VAL A 285 -27.22 17.44 6.03
C VAL A 285 -27.24 18.96 5.96
N THR A 286 -26.07 19.59 5.95
CA THR A 286 -25.93 21.04 6.11
C THR A 286 -25.39 21.75 4.87
N THR A 287 -24.80 21.00 3.92
CA THR A 287 -24.21 21.59 2.71
C THR A 287 -24.93 21.13 1.45
N LEU A 288 -24.87 21.96 0.38
CA LEU A 288 -25.44 21.61 -0.94
C LEU A 288 -24.81 20.35 -1.52
N GLU A 289 -23.52 20.13 -1.28
CA GLU A 289 -22.79 18.93 -1.71
C GLU A 289 -23.32 17.68 -1.02
N GLN A 290 -23.56 17.75 0.30
CA GLN A 290 -24.20 16.66 1.04
C GLN A 290 -25.62 16.39 0.53
N VAL A 291 -26.42 17.44 0.27
CA VAL A 291 -27.76 17.28 -0.30
C VAL A 291 -27.68 16.55 -1.66
N ALA A 292 -26.76 16.93 -2.53
CA ALA A 292 -26.56 16.30 -3.82
C ALA A 292 -26.12 14.82 -3.69
N ALA A 293 -25.19 14.53 -2.79
CA ALA A 293 -24.75 13.18 -2.50
C ALA A 293 -25.89 12.30 -1.96
N PHE A 294 -26.69 12.83 -1.05
CA PHE A 294 -27.84 12.08 -0.48
C PHE A 294 -28.95 11.77 -1.48
N LYS A 295 -29.13 12.60 -2.49
CA LYS A 295 -30.19 12.39 -3.52
C LYS A 295 -30.08 11.06 -4.26
N HIS A 296 -28.89 10.55 -4.41
CA HIS A 296 -28.59 9.29 -5.13
C HIS A 296 -28.03 8.19 -4.23
N THR A 297 -28.08 8.38 -2.92
CA THR A 297 -27.57 7.42 -1.95
C THR A 297 -28.48 6.18 -1.86
N LYS A 298 -27.88 4.99 -1.81
CA LYS A 298 -28.58 3.71 -1.65
C LYS A 298 -28.08 3.00 -0.39
N ILE A 299 -29.01 2.52 0.43
CA ILE A 299 -28.69 1.64 1.55
C ILE A 299 -28.32 0.27 0.98
N ILE A 300 -27.14 -0.22 1.30
CA ILE A 300 -26.66 -1.54 0.86
C ILE A 300 -26.50 -2.52 2.02
N TYR A 301 -26.52 -2.02 3.25
CA TYR A 301 -26.47 -2.82 4.46
C TYR A 301 -27.15 -2.09 5.62
N GLU A 302 -27.93 -2.81 6.42
CA GLU A 302 -28.53 -2.31 7.65
C GLU A 302 -28.60 -3.45 8.68
N GLY A 303 -27.85 -3.33 9.78
CA GLY A 303 -27.77 -4.31 10.87
C GLY A 303 -29.06 -4.37 11.68
N GLY A 304 -29.41 -5.57 12.15
CA GLY A 304 -30.56 -5.79 13.04
C GLY A 304 -31.88 -6.14 12.33
N ASN A 305 -32.02 -5.94 11.03
CA ASN A 305 -33.22 -6.37 10.27
C ASN A 305 -32.82 -7.11 8.98
N THR A 306 -33.02 -8.42 8.97
CA THR A 306 -32.82 -9.29 7.82
C THR A 306 -33.94 -9.13 6.77
N LYS A 307 -34.22 -7.94 6.31
CA LYS A 307 -34.95 -7.76 5.06
C LYS A 307 -33.94 -7.51 3.95
N TRP A 308 -33.70 -8.55 3.17
CA TRP A 308 -32.88 -8.53 1.97
C TRP A 308 -33.35 -7.40 1.06
N ILE A 309 -32.51 -6.40 0.86
CA ILE A 309 -32.71 -5.44 -0.22
C ILE A 309 -32.33 -6.20 -1.49
N LYS A 310 -33.32 -6.69 -2.20
CA LYS A 310 -33.13 -7.23 -3.55
C LYS A 310 -32.69 -6.08 -4.45
N ALA A 311 -31.53 -6.25 -5.14
CA ALA A 311 -31.01 -5.32 -6.12
C ALA A 311 -31.97 -5.11 -7.30
#